data_36773bc2ba3ba59db9d72426706cfd28
#
_entry.id   36773bc2ba3ba59db9d72426706cfd28
#
_cell.length_a   1.000
_cell.length_b   1.000
_cell.length_c   1.000
_cell.angle_alpha   90.00
_cell.angle_beta   90.00
_cell.angle_gamma   90.00
#
_symmetry.space_group_name_H-M   'P 1'
#
loop_
_entity.id
_entity.type
_entity.pdbx_description
1 polymer ?
#
loop_
_entity_poly.entity_id
_entity_poly.type
_entity_poly.pdbx_seq_one_letter_code
_entity_poly.pdbx_strand_id
1 'polypeptide(L)'
;MAKKLQTWELRLYVAGKTPKSVTALQNLQKYCETHLKGQYKIEVVDLLVQPQLAEGDQIFAIPTLVRKVPEPIRKIIGDLSNEEKVLVGLNIRPVKQLI
;
A
#
# COMPACT_ATOMS: atom_id res chain seq x y z
N MET A 1 -5.18 18.41 24.86
CA MET A 1 -3.98 17.96 24.15
C MET A 1 -4.35 17.22 22.88
N ALA A 2 -3.84 17.66 21.75
CA ALA A 2 -4.17 17.03 20.48
C ALA A 2 -3.51 15.66 20.39
N LYS A 3 -4.31 14.67 19.99
CA LYS A 3 -3.80 13.33 19.79
C LYS A 3 -3.06 13.30 18.47
N LYS A 4 -1.80 12.91 18.51
CA LYS A 4 -1.01 12.81 17.30
C LYS A 4 -1.42 11.55 16.53
N LEU A 5 -1.91 11.74 15.33
CA LEU A 5 -2.33 10.62 14.48
C LEU A 5 -1.11 10.06 13.77
N GLN A 6 -1.05 8.74 13.69
CA GLN A 6 0.05 8.05 13.03
C GLN A 6 -0.13 8.09 11.52
N THR A 7 0.93 8.52 10.83
CA THR A 7 0.94 8.49 9.38
C THR A 7 1.29 7.08 8.91
N TRP A 8 0.46 6.53 8.04
CA TRP A 8 0.71 5.22 7.45
C TRP A 8 1.78 5.35 6.37
N GLU A 9 2.72 4.42 6.36
CA GLU A 9 3.75 4.39 5.33
C GLU A 9 3.61 3.11 4.54
N LEU A 10 3.32 3.27 3.27
CA LEU A 10 3.04 2.17 2.35
C LEU A 10 4.05 2.21 1.22
N ARG A 11 4.58 1.05 0.87
CA ARG A 11 5.54 0.96 -0.22
C ARG A 11 5.03 -0.03 -1.25
N LEU A 12 4.90 0.43 -2.49
CA LEU A 12 4.43 -0.42 -3.58
C LEU A 12 5.61 -0.77 -4.49
N TYR A 13 5.92 -2.05 -4.57
CA TYR A 13 6.98 -2.55 -5.44
C TYR A 13 6.41 -2.90 -6.80
N VAL A 14 7.00 -2.34 -7.84
CA VAL A 14 6.59 -2.56 -9.22
C VAL A 14 7.80 -2.88 -10.08
N ALA A 15 7.56 -3.34 -11.31
CA ALA A 15 8.61 -3.53 -12.30
C ALA A 15 8.19 -2.77 -13.56
N GLY A 16 8.59 -1.50 -13.62
CA GLY A 16 8.22 -0.62 -14.72
C GLY A 16 6.72 -0.27 -14.70
N LYS A 17 6.24 0.22 -15.85
CA LYS A 17 4.86 0.66 -15.97
C LYS A 17 4.00 -0.39 -16.67
N THR A 18 3.91 -1.58 -16.08
CA THR A 18 3.01 -2.60 -16.60
C THR A 18 1.57 -2.24 -16.26
N PRO A 19 0.58 -2.74 -17.02
CA PRO A 19 -0.83 -2.47 -16.70
C PRO A 19 -1.19 -2.88 -15.28
N LYS A 20 -0.67 -4.00 -14.81
CA LYS A 20 -0.96 -4.49 -13.47
C LYS A 20 -0.39 -3.57 -12.40
N SER A 21 0.82 -3.04 -12.61
CA SER A 21 1.44 -2.11 -11.66
C SER A 21 0.71 -0.77 -11.64
N VAL A 22 0.31 -0.27 -12.79
CA VAL A 22 -0.45 0.98 -12.88
C VAL A 22 -1.79 0.82 -12.16
N THR A 23 -2.47 -0.30 -12.39
CA THR A 23 -3.75 -0.58 -11.72
C THR A 23 -3.57 -0.66 -10.21
N ALA A 24 -2.50 -1.31 -9.75
CA ALA A 24 -2.23 -1.42 -8.32
C ALA A 24 -2.07 -0.05 -7.68
N LEU A 25 -1.32 0.84 -8.32
CA LEU A 25 -1.11 2.18 -7.78
C LEU A 25 -2.41 2.97 -7.73
N GLN A 26 -3.20 2.90 -8.80
CA GLN A 26 -4.48 3.60 -8.85
C GLN A 26 -5.42 3.12 -7.76
N ASN A 27 -5.51 1.80 -7.57
CA ASN A 27 -6.35 1.23 -6.53
C ASN A 27 -5.87 1.66 -5.14
N LEU A 28 -4.56 1.61 -4.92
CA LEU A 28 -3.99 1.99 -3.63
C LEU A 28 -4.29 3.46 -3.30
N GLN A 29 -4.11 4.35 -4.26
CA GLN A 29 -4.40 5.76 -4.05
C GLN A 29 -5.87 5.98 -3.70
N LYS A 30 -6.75 5.28 -4.39
CA LYS A 30 -8.19 5.37 -4.14
C LYS A 30 -8.52 4.92 -2.71
N TYR A 31 -7.98 3.79 -2.27
CA TYR A 31 -8.28 3.28 -0.94
C TYR A 31 -7.72 4.18 0.14
N CYS A 32 -6.52 4.71 -0.06
CA CYS A 32 -5.91 5.60 0.92
C CYS A 32 -6.69 6.90 1.04
N GLU A 33 -7.13 7.46 -0.09
CA GLU A 33 -7.93 8.70 -0.04
C GLU A 33 -9.26 8.47 0.66
N THR A 34 -9.85 7.29 0.47
CA THR A 34 -11.14 6.98 1.07
C THR A 34 -11.03 6.68 2.56
N HIS A 35 -10.02 5.92 2.96
CA HIS A 35 -9.97 5.35 4.30
C HIS A 35 -8.87 5.92 5.20
N LEU A 36 -7.85 6.56 4.63
CA LEU A 36 -6.73 7.10 5.38
C LEU A 36 -6.51 8.58 5.11
N LYS A 37 -7.53 9.30 4.84
CA LYS A 37 -7.51 10.72 4.42
C LYS A 37 -6.39 11.53 5.05
N GLY A 38 -5.40 11.92 4.23
CA GLY A 38 -4.31 12.80 4.67
C GLY A 38 -3.35 12.18 5.65
N GLN A 39 -3.51 10.89 6.00
CA GLN A 39 -2.69 10.24 7.00
C GLN A 39 -1.93 9.07 6.42
N TYR A 40 -1.42 9.24 5.21
CA TYR A 40 -0.68 8.18 4.55
C TYR A 40 0.42 8.76 3.68
N LYS A 41 1.40 7.93 3.41
CA LYS A 41 2.49 8.23 2.50
C LYS A 41 2.72 7.00 1.65
N ILE A 42 2.71 7.16 0.33
CA ILE A 42 2.95 6.07 -0.60
C ILE A 42 4.29 6.28 -1.26
N GLU A 43 5.16 5.28 -1.16
CA GLU A 43 6.42 5.25 -1.89
C GLU A 43 6.32 4.17 -2.95
N VAL A 44 6.62 4.50 -4.21
CA VAL A 44 6.65 3.53 -5.30
C VAL A 44 8.11 3.18 -5.57
N VAL A 45 8.43 1.89 -5.53
CA VAL A 45 9.77 1.40 -5.80
C VAL A 45 9.75 0.58 -7.09
N ASP A 46 10.45 1.07 -8.10
CA ASP A 46 10.58 0.37 -9.37
C ASP A 46 11.80 -0.54 -9.31
N LEU A 47 11.57 -1.85 -9.27
CA LEU A 47 12.65 -2.81 -9.15
C LEU A 47 13.49 -2.97 -10.41
N LEU A 48 13.05 -2.39 -11.52
CA LEU A 48 13.91 -2.29 -12.69
C LEU A 48 15.00 -1.25 -12.49
N VAL A 49 14.74 -0.26 -11.63
CA VAL A 49 15.69 0.82 -11.33
C VAL A 49 16.48 0.51 -10.08
N GLN A 50 15.83 -0.03 -9.06
CA GLN A 50 16.45 -0.28 -7.76
C GLN A 50 16.20 -1.72 -7.31
N PRO A 51 16.75 -2.71 -8.03
CA PRO A 51 16.46 -4.13 -7.72
C PRO A 51 16.92 -4.56 -6.33
N GLN A 52 17.94 -3.89 -5.79
CA GLN A 52 18.45 -4.26 -4.48
C GLN A 52 17.46 -4.04 -3.35
N LEU A 53 16.46 -3.19 -3.55
CA LEU A 53 15.47 -2.91 -2.51
C LEU A 53 14.50 -4.08 -2.29
N ALA A 54 14.43 -5.01 -3.24
CA ALA A 54 13.58 -6.20 -3.08
C ALA A 54 14.05 -7.09 -1.92
N GLU A 55 15.37 -7.13 -1.67
CA GLU A 55 15.92 -7.98 -0.61
C GLU A 55 15.47 -7.55 0.77
N GLY A 56 15.47 -6.24 1.01
CA GLY A 56 15.16 -5.71 2.34
C GLY A 56 13.76 -6.09 2.81
N ASP A 57 12.79 -6.06 1.93
CA ASP A 57 11.41 -6.40 2.26
C ASP A 57 11.03 -7.80 1.80
N GLN A 58 11.99 -8.58 1.29
CA GLN A 58 11.77 -9.95 0.83
C GLN A 58 10.66 -10.03 -0.20
N ILE A 59 10.82 -9.29 -1.30
CA ILE A 59 9.83 -9.22 -2.37
C ILE A 59 10.09 -10.32 -3.38
N PHE A 60 9.13 -11.21 -3.57
CA PHE A 60 9.23 -12.35 -4.50
C PHE A 60 8.24 -12.28 -5.65
N ALA A 61 7.36 -11.30 -5.65
CA ALA A 61 6.35 -11.13 -6.69
C ALA A 61 6.09 -9.64 -6.89
N ILE A 62 5.54 -9.28 -8.06
CA ILE A 62 5.27 -7.89 -8.42
C ILE A 62 3.90 -7.83 -9.11
N PRO A 63 3.07 -6.84 -8.79
CA PRO A 63 3.26 -5.83 -7.76
C PRO A 63 3.04 -6.37 -6.36
N THR A 64 3.76 -5.82 -5.39
CA THR A 64 3.58 -6.16 -3.98
C THR A 64 3.50 -4.88 -3.17
N LEU A 65 2.48 -4.80 -2.34
CA LEU A 65 2.30 -3.68 -1.41
C LEU A 65 2.78 -4.09 -0.03
N VAL A 66 3.60 -3.22 0.57
CA VAL A 66 4.10 -3.45 1.93
C VAL A 66 3.66 -2.32 2.83
N ARG A 67 3.02 -2.65 3.95
CA ARG A 67 2.75 -1.67 4.99
C ARG A 67 3.94 -1.63 5.93
N LYS A 68 4.67 -0.51 5.90
CA LYS A 68 5.85 -0.34 6.74
C LYS A 68 5.47 0.23 8.10
N VAL A 69 4.51 1.13 8.14
CA VAL A 69 4.00 1.77 9.35
C VAL A 69 2.49 1.84 9.23
N PRO A 70 1.73 1.45 10.25
CA PRO A 70 2.17 0.94 11.55
C PRO A 70 2.66 -0.50 11.48
N GLU A 71 3.46 -0.89 12.46
CA GLU A 71 3.87 -2.27 12.60
C GLU A 71 2.73 -3.11 13.14
N PRO A 72 2.69 -4.42 12.86
CA PRO A 72 3.70 -5.21 12.13
C PRO A 72 3.64 -4.96 10.63
N ILE A 73 4.75 -5.29 9.95
CA ILE A 73 4.81 -5.19 8.49
C ILE A 73 3.85 -6.20 7.89
N ARG A 74 3.10 -5.76 6.88
CA ARG A 74 2.17 -6.63 6.15
C ARG A 74 2.39 -6.47 4.67
N LYS A 75 2.17 -7.56 3.93
CA LYS A 75 2.38 -7.59 2.48
C LYS A 75 1.14 -8.09 1.78
N ILE A 76 0.85 -7.50 0.63
CA ILE A 76 -0.24 -7.95 -0.23
C ILE A 76 0.29 -8.00 -1.65
N ILE A 77 0.08 -9.13 -2.31
CA ILE A 77 0.54 -9.35 -3.68
C ILE A 77 -0.63 -9.17 -4.65
N GLY A 78 -0.36 -8.50 -5.76
CA GLY A 78 -1.33 -8.38 -6.84
C GLY A 78 -1.70 -6.94 -7.14
N ASP A 79 -2.71 -6.77 -8.01
CA ASP A 79 -3.11 -5.46 -8.51
C ASP A 79 -4.02 -4.68 -7.56
N LEU A 80 -4.30 -5.23 -6.39
CA LEU A 80 -5.12 -4.59 -5.36
C LEU A 80 -6.57 -4.34 -5.80
N SER A 81 -7.07 -5.13 -6.74
CA SER A 81 -8.42 -4.91 -7.27
C SER A 81 -9.53 -5.29 -6.29
N ASN A 82 -9.24 -6.16 -5.33
CA ASN A 82 -10.23 -6.56 -4.33
C ASN A 82 -10.06 -5.67 -3.08
N GLU A 83 -10.89 -4.65 -2.98
CA GLU A 83 -10.78 -3.66 -1.90
C GLU A 83 -10.89 -4.32 -0.52
N GLU A 84 -11.84 -5.21 -0.34
CA GLU A 84 -12.02 -5.85 0.96
C GLU A 84 -10.77 -6.61 1.39
N LYS A 85 -10.16 -7.34 0.47
CA LYS A 85 -8.93 -8.08 0.73
C LYS A 85 -7.80 -7.15 1.13
N VAL A 86 -7.70 -5.99 0.48
CA VAL A 86 -6.67 -5.01 0.80
C VAL A 86 -6.89 -4.42 2.18
N LEU A 87 -8.12 -4.03 2.50
CA LEU A 87 -8.41 -3.43 3.79
C LEU A 87 -8.16 -4.42 4.92
N VAL A 88 -8.57 -5.67 4.75
CA VAL A 88 -8.33 -6.71 5.75
C VAL A 88 -6.83 -7.00 5.87
N GLY A 89 -6.16 -7.15 4.73
CA GLY A 89 -4.73 -7.47 4.72
C GLY A 89 -3.86 -6.40 5.34
N LEU A 90 -4.21 -5.14 5.18
CA LEU A 90 -3.49 -4.03 5.77
C LEU A 90 -4.01 -3.66 7.15
N ASN A 91 -5.09 -4.30 7.58
CA ASN A 91 -5.76 -3.96 8.82
C ASN A 91 -6.23 -2.52 8.85
N ILE A 92 -6.76 -2.06 7.74
CA ILE A 92 -7.38 -0.73 7.64
C ILE A 92 -8.85 -0.88 7.99
N ARG A 93 -9.31 -0.03 8.90
CA ARG A 93 -10.74 0.00 9.22
C ARG A 93 -11.44 0.89 8.21
N PRO A 94 -12.42 0.36 7.47
CA PRO A 94 -13.15 1.17 6.50
C PRO A 94 -13.85 2.33 7.18
N VAL A 95 -13.94 3.44 6.47
CA VAL A 95 -14.71 4.58 6.94
C VAL A 95 -16.17 4.20 6.91
N LYS A 96 -16.83 4.29 8.06
CA LYS A 96 -18.26 4.01 8.14
C LYS A 96 -19.05 5.26 7.81
N GLN A 97 -20.01 5.11 6.93
CA GLN A 97 -20.96 6.18 6.69
C GLN A 97 -22.08 6.07 7.69
N LEU A 98 -22.22 7.12 8.46
CA LEU A 98 -23.35 7.21 9.38
C LEU A 98 -24.50 7.87 8.65
N ILE A 99 -25.62 7.24 8.69
CA ILE A 99 -26.82 7.75 8.04
C ILE A 99 -27.62 8.57 9.02
#